data_03ee3314b55ffc9ac45a501a7a6fe35c
#
_entry.id   03ee3314b55ffc9ac45a501a7a6fe35c
#
_cell.length_a   1.000
_cell.length_b   1.000
_cell.length_c   1.000
_cell.angle_alpha   90.00
_cell.angle_beta   90.00
_cell.angle_gamma   90.00
#
_symmetry.space_group_name_H-M   'P 1'
#
loop_
_entity.id
_entity.type
_entity.pdbx_description
1 polymer ?
#
loop_
_entity_poly.entity_id
_entity_poly.type
_entity_poly.pdbx_seq_one_letter_code
_entity_poly.pdbx_strand_id
1 'polypeptide(L)'
;MTDWISRWETNRIGWHAEQVNRHLVKYLDRFNLTTGETIFVPLCGKTNDMLFLLEQDIKVIGVELSDIAIKQFFSENKLDYALSKVDNFALYESAGIKLYCGDFFDLESNHLENVRAVYDRASLIALNEDLRQKYVKHLSDIIDFDARILLLTLNYPQHQRSGPPFAVSKKEVDQLFNGSFDFQELYCIDDIENEPMFQNLGVDFVEKAVYLLQKVRM
;
A
#
# COMPACT_ATOMS: atom_id res chain seq x y z
N MET A 1 -15.70 2.57 11.79
CA MET A 1 -14.79 1.87 10.85
C MET A 1 -15.19 2.25 9.44
N THR A 2 -14.25 2.58 8.55
CA THR A 2 -14.58 2.92 7.15
C THR A 2 -15.10 1.68 6.44
N ASP A 3 -16.24 1.78 5.81
CA ASP A 3 -16.81 0.70 5.00
C ASP A 3 -16.19 0.73 3.59
N TRP A 4 -15.07 0.04 3.44
CA TRP A 4 -14.34 -0.02 2.18
C TRP A 4 -15.10 -0.77 1.09
N ILE A 5 -15.85 -1.84 1.43
CA ILE A 5 -16.65 -2.60 0.48
C ILE A 5 -17.71 -1.70 -0.16
N SER A 6 -18.49 -0.98 0.65
CA SER A 6 -19.49 -0.03 0.16
C SER A 6 -18.89 1.09 -0.73
N ARG A 7 -17.64 1.50 -0.48
CA ARG A 7 -16.97 2.48 -1.36
C ARG A 7 -16.70 1.91 -2.74
N TRP A 8 -16.27 0.67 -2.85
CA TRP A 8 -16.09 -0.02 -4.12
C TRP A 8 -17.43 -0.24 -4.84
N GLU A 9 -18.46 -0.72 -4.14
CA GLU A 9 -19.82 -0.92 -4.68
C GLU A 9 -20.42 0.36 -5.25
N THR A 10 -20.16 1.51 -4.59
CA THR A 10 -20.71 2.81 -4.98
C THR A 10 -19.74 3.64 -5.84
N ASN A 11 -18.64 3.06 -6.28
CA ASN A 11 -17.58 3.72 -7.08
C ASN A 11 -17.03 5.03 -6.45
N ARG A 12 -17.01 5.11 -5.11
CA ARG A 12 -16.43 6.23 -4.37
C ARG A 12 -14.95 5.98 -4.09
N ILE A 13 -14.15 5.89 -5.16
CA ILE A 13 -12.74 5.45 -5.17
C ILE A 13 -11.75 6.57 -5.50
N GLY A 14 -11.95 7.75 -4.97
CA GLY A 14 -11.12 8.94 -5.24
C GLY A 14 -9.62 8.81 -4.93
N TRP A 15 -9.19 7.70 -4.31
CA TRP A 15 -7.77 7.36 -4.11
C TRP A 15 -7.15 6.60 -5.29
N HIS A 16 -7.98 6.06 -6.19
CA HIS A 16 -7.51 5.38 -7.38
C HIS A 16 -6.96 6.41 -8.38
N ALA A 17 -5.75 6.18 -8.86
CA ALA A 17 -5.10 6.98 -9.89
C ALA A 17 -4.91 6.13 -11.15
N GLU A 18 -5.18 6.73 -12.31
CA GLU A 18 -4.96 6.06 -13.61
C GLU A 18 -3.47 5.94 -13.94
N GLN A 19 -2.67 6.88 -13.45
CA GLN A 19 -1.23 6.90 -13.72
C GLN A 19 -0.44 6.19 -12.61
N VAL A 20 0.66 5.58 -13.01
CA VAL A 20 1.64 5.01 -12.08
C VAL A 20 2.19 6.10 -11.16
N ASN A 21 2.35 5.75 -9.90
CA ASN A 21 2.85 6.70 -8.91
C ASN A 21 4.30 7.11 -9.21
N ARG A 22 4.52 8.43 -9.36
CA ARG A 22 5.85 8.99 -9.68
C ARG A 22 6.95 8.60 -8.68
N HIS A 23 6.58 8.39 -7.41
CA HIS A 23 7.55 8.02 -6.38
C HIS A 23 7.93 6.54 -6.47
N LEU A 24 7.01 5.66 -6.89
CA LEU A 24 7.35 4.28 -7.19
C LEU A 24 8.37 4.23 -8.34
N VAL A 25 8.12 4.93 -9.44
CA VAL A 25 9.05 5.01 -10.58
C VAL A 25 10.41 5.56 -10.16
N LYS A 26 10.41 6.66 -9.38
CA LYS A 26 11.64 7.35 -8.96
C LYS A 26 12.50 6.52 -7.99
N TYR A 27 11.88 5.74 -7.13
CA TYR A 27 12.57 5.04 -6.03
C TYR A 27 12.55 3.52 -6.17
N LEU A 28 12.20 3.00 -7.35
CA LEU A 28 12.15 1.55 -7.60
C LEU A 28 13.47 0.86 -7.28
N ASP A 29 14.59 1.48 -7.65
CA ASP A 29 15.95 0.99 -7.39
C ASP A 29 16.27 0.85 -5.89
N ARG A 30 15.55 1.60 -5.03
CA ARG A 30 15.76 1.55 -3.58
C ARG A 30 15.25 0.26 -2.94
N PHE A 31 14.37 -0.46 -3.59
CA PHE A 31 13.98 -1.80 -3.14
C PHE A 31 15.14 -2.81 -3.26
N ASN A 32 16.11 -2.54 -4.12
CA ASN A 32 17.24 -3.44 -4.40
C ASN A 32 16.76 -4.83 -4.85
N LEU A 33 15.68 -4.85 -5.63
CA LEU A 33 15.15 -6.07 -6.23
C LEU A 33 15.88 -6.41 -7.51
N THR A 34 16.02 -7.71 -7.75
CA THR A 34 16.48 -8.28 -9.04
C THR A 34 15.29 -8.84 -9.80
N THR A 35 15.48 -9.05 -11.11
CA THR A 35 14.48 -9.65 -12.00
C THR A 35 13.91 -10.95 -11.43
N GLY A 36 12.58 -11.03 -11.40
CA GLY A 36 11.85 -12.22 -10.92
C GLY A 36 11.64 -12.28 -9.40
N GLU A 37 12.18 -11.33 -8.62
CA GLU A 37 11.88 -11.20 -7.19
C GLU A 37 10.46 -10.65 -6.96
N THR A 38 9.98 -10.79 -5.75
CA THR A 38 8.57 -10.52 -5.41
C THR A 38 8.45 -9.31 -4.48
N ILE A 39 7.52 -8.42 -4.80
CA ILE A 39 7.09 -7.29 -3.97
C ILE A 39 5.67 -7.53 -3.44
N PHE A 40 5.43 -7.16 -2.20
CA PHE A 40 4.11 -7.17 -1.58
C PHE A 40 3.46 -5.78 -1.65
N VAL A 41 2.20 -5.73 -2.06
CA VAL A 41 1.38 -4.51 -2.11
C VAL A 41 0.16 -4.71 -1.20
N PRO A 42 0.20 -4.26 0.05
CA PRO A 42 -0.93 -4.37 0.97
C PRO A 42 -2.08 -3.46 0.56
N LEU A 43 -3.32 -3.88 0.85
CA LEU A 43 -4.57 -3.13 0.58
C LEU A 43 -4.57 -2.55 -0.84
N CYS A 44 -4.20 -3.39 -1.82
CA CYS A 44 -3.74 -2.96 -3.14
C CYS A 44 -4.83 -2.31 -4.01
N GLY A 45 -6.11 -2.52 -3.70
CA GLY A 45 -7.19 -2.06 -4.58
C GLY A 45 -7.01 -2.58 -6.01
N LYS A 46 -7.13 -1.67 -6.97
CA LYS A 46 -6.86 -1.94 -8.39
C LYS A 46 -5.74 -1.03 -8.96
N THR A 47 -4.72 -0.73 -8.17
CA THR A 47 -3.67 0.22 -8.59
C THR A 47 -2.90 -0.25 -9.82
N ASN A 48 -2.70 0.65 -10.78
CA ASN A 48 -1.86 0.41 -11.96
C ASN A 48 -0.37 0.34 -11.61
N ASP A 49 0.01 0.69 -10.38
CA ASP A 49 1.37 0.50 -9.87
C ASP A 49 1.80 -0.98 -9.94
N MET A 50 0.84 -1.92 -9.78
CA MET A 50 1.11 -3.35 -9.92
C MET A 50 1.49 -3.76 -11.35
N LEU A 51 0.87 -3.15 -12.37
CA LEU A 51 1.24 -3.39 -13.76
C LEU A 51 2.64 -2.89 -14.07
N PHE A 52 2.96 -1.68 -13.59
CA PHE A 52 4.30 -1.13 -13.75
C PHE A 52 5.36 -2.06 -13.14
N LEU A 53 5.11 -2.63 -11.96
CA LEU A 53 6.03 -3.59 -11.34
C LEU A 53 6.22 -4.83 -12.20
N LEU A 54 5.13 -5.38 -12.79
CA LEU A 54 5.22 -6.51 -13.72
C LEU A 54 6.01 -6.17 -14.99
N GLU A 55 5.86 -4.95 -15.52
CA GLU A 55 6.64 -4.44 -16.67
C GLU A 55 8.14 -4.33 -16.37
N GLN A 56 8.51 -4.24 -15.08
CA GLN A 56 9.90 -4.27 -14.63
C GLN A 56 10.39 -5.70 -14.26
N ASP A 57 9.65 -6.74 -14.68
CA ASP A 57 9.93 -8.13 -14.34
C ASP A 57 9.94 -8.42 -12.82
N ILE A 58 9.22 -7.64 -12.03
CA ILE A 58 9.02 -7.83 -10.59
C ILE A 58 7.66 -8.52 -10.37
N LYS A 59 7.66 -9.64 -9.67
CA LYS A 59 6.42 -10.34 -9.31
C LYS A 59 5.69 -9.59 -8.20
N VAL A 60 4.37 -9.64 -8.24
CA VAL A 60 3.53 -8.94 -7.28
C VAL A 60 2.68 -9.93 -6.48
N ILE A 61 2.69 -9.77 -5.15
CA ILE A 61 1.66 -10.33 -4.27
C ILE A 61 0.88 -9.14 -3.72
N GLY A 62 -0.43 -9.18 -3.79
CA GLY A 62 -1.31 -8.17 -3.20
C GLY A 62 -2.37 -8.79 -2.31
N VAL A 63 -2.91 -7.99 -1.39
CA VAL A 63 -4.11 -8.33 -0.62
C VAL A 63 -5.11 -7.18 -0.72
N GLU A 64 -6.36 -7.51 -0.95
CA GLU A 64 -7.47 -6.56 -1.05
C GLU A 64 -8.74 -7.19 -0.47
N LEU A 65 -9.47 -6.42 0.31
CA LEU A 65 -10.72 -6.87 0.93
C LEU A 65 -11.86 -6.99 -0.08
N SER A 66 -11.86 -6.13 -1.11
CA SER A 66 -12.93 -6.03 -2.10
C SER A 66 -12.67 -6.91 -3.32
N ASP A 67 -13.51 -7.92 -3.49
CA ASP A 67 -13.57 -8.76 -4.69
C ASP A 67 -13.87 -7.93 -5.96
N ILE A 68 -14.64 -6.85 -5.82
CA ILE A 68 -14.95 -5.91 -6.91
C ILE A 68 -13.66 -5.24 -7.40
N ALA A 69 -12.80 -4.78 -6.49
CA ALA A 69 -11.55 -4.12 -6.85
C ALA A 69 -10.63 -5.05 -7.65
N ILE A 70 -10.47 -6.28 -7.19
CA ILE A 70 -9.61 -7.28 -7.84
C ILE A 70 -10.15 -7.62 -9.24
N LYS A 71 -11.45 -7.87 -9.36
CA LYS A 71 -12.09 -8.17 -10.65
C LYS A 71 -11.97 -6.99 -11.63
N GLN A 72 -12.14 -5.76 -11.14
CA GLN A 72 -11.93 -4.56 -11.94
C GLN A 72 -10.48 -4.46 -12.41
N PHE A 73 -9.49 -4.72 -11.54
CA PHE A 73 -8.08 -4.72 -11.93
C PHE A 73 -7.84 -5.64 -13.13
N PHE A 74 -8.26 -6.90 -13.06
CA PHE A 74 -8.05 -7.85 -14.15
C PHE A 74 -8.83 -7.48 -15.41
N SER A 75 -10.10 -7.08 -15.28
CA SER A 75 -10.95 -6.77 -16.44
C SER A 75 -10.51 -5.50 -17.18
N GLU A 76 -10.19 -4.43 -16.46
CA GLU A 76 -9.73 -3.16 -17.04
C GLU A 76 -8.41 -3.32 -17.78
N ASN A 77 -7.54 -4.20 -17.28
CA ASN A 77 -6.24 -4.48 -17.86
C ASN A 77 -6.22 -5.67 -18.83
N LYS A 78 -7.39 -6.27 -19.10
CA LYS A 78 -7.55 -7.40 -20.03
C LYS A 78 -6.62 -8.58 -19.69
N LEU A 79 -6.47 -8.85 -18.40
CA LEU A 79 -5.70 -9.97 -17.88
C LEU A 79 -6.63 -11.13 -17.54
N ASP A 80 -6.32 -12.31 -18.04
CA ASP A 80 -6.96 -13.54 -17.59
C ASP A 80 -6.39 -13.96 -16.23
N TYR A 81 -7.19 -14.62 -15.41
CA TYR A 81 -6.75 -15.14 -14.12
C TYR A 81 -7.31 -16.53 -13.83
N ALA A 82 -6.57 -17.31 -13.07
CA ALA A 82 -7.06 -18.50 -12.39
C ALA A 82 -7.59 -18.11 -11.02
N LEU A 83 -8.72 -18.70 -10.62
CA LEU A 83 -9.31 -18.49 -9.30
C LEU A 83 -9.21 -19.79 -8.49
N SER A 84 -8.65 -19.69 -7.31
CA SER A 84 -8.56 -20.79 -6.35
C SER A 84 -8.92 -20.32 -4.94
N LYS A 85 -8.93 -21.24 -3.97
CA LYS A 85 -9.11 -20.90 -2.56
C LYS A 85 -7.87 -21.34 -1.78
N VAL A 86 -7.32 -20.41 -1.00
CA VAL A 86 -6.19 -20.66 -0.09
C VAL A 86 -6.58 -20.12 1.28
N ASP A 87 -6.70 -21.01 2.26
CA ASP A 87 -7.15 -20.69 3.61
C ASP A 87 -8.47 -19.88 3.61
N ASN A 88 -8.46 -18.67 4.16
CA ASN A 88 -9.62 -17.76 4.19
C ASN A 88 -9.73 -16.88 2.92
N PHE A 89 -8.80 -16.99 1.97
CA PHE A 89 -8.74 -16.12 0.80
C PHE A 89 -9.29 -16.78 -0.46
N ALA A 90 -9.97 -16.00 -1.30
CA ALA A 90 -10.04 -16.28 -2.72
C ALA A 90 -8.76 -15.76 -3.38
N LEU A 91 -8.00 -16.63 -4.04
CA LEU A 91 -6.73 -16.28 -4.68
C LEU A 91 -6.93 -16.13 -6.19
N TYR A 92 -6.62 -14.94 -6.70
CA TYR A 92 -6.61 -14.59 -8.10
C TYR A 92 -5.17 -14.58 -8.62
N GLU A 93 -4.85 -15.43 -9.58
CA GLU A 93 -3.50 -15.60 -10.12
C GLU A 93 -3.44 -15.38 -11.61
N SER A 94 -2.47 -14.61 -12.04
CA SER A 94 -2.08 -14.45 -13.44
C SER A 94 -0.55 -14.45 -13.53
N ALA A 95 0.01 -14.36 -14.75
CA ALA A 95 1.46 -14.36 -14.93
C ALA A 95 2.16 -13.27 -14.10
N GLY A 96 2.89 -13.68 -13.08
CA GLY A 96 3.66 -12.78 -12.21
C GLY A 96 2.87 -12.06 -11.11
N ILE A 97 1.56 -12.24 -11.01
CA ILE A 97 0.74 -11.56 -9.99
C ILE A 97 -0.16 -12.54 -9.24
N LYS A 98 -0.25 -12.38 -7.92
CA LYS A 98 -1.14 -13.09 -7.01
C LYS A 98 -1.89 -12.08 -6.15
N LEU A 99 -3.22 -12.07 -6.22
CA LEU A 99 -4.05 -11.20 -5.38
C LEU A 99 -4.91 -12.04 -4.46
N TYR A 100 -4.67 -11.89 -3.16
CA TYR A 100 -5.48 -12.49 -2.11
C TYR A 100 -6.69 -11.59 -1.82
N CYS A 101 -7.90 -12.11 -2.03
CA CYS A 101 -9.15 -11.43 -1.66
C CYS A 101 -9.55 -11.83 -0.25
N GLY A 102 -9.42 -10.92 0.71
CA GLY A 102 -9.71 -11.17 2.12
C GLY A 102 -9.13 -10.11 3.05
N ASP A 103 -9.20 -10.36 4.35
CA ASP A 103 -8.68 -9.45 5.36
C ASP A 103 -7.14 -9.54 5.41
N PHE A 104 -6.48 -8.38 5.35
CA PHE A 104 -5.03 -8.28 5.53
C PHE A 104 -4.55 -8.95 6.82
N PHE A 105 -5.32 -8.87 7.89
CA PHE A 105 -4.97 -9.44 9.19
C PHE A 105 -5.04 -10.98 9.26
N ASP A 106 -5.61 -11.62 8.25
CA ASP A 106 -5.59 -13.09 8.09
C ASP A 106 -4.35 -13.60 7.34
N LEU A 107 -3.52 -12.70 6.77
CA LEU A 107 -2.27 -13.11 6.11
C LEU A 107 -1.28 -13.68 7.13
N GLU A 108 -0.60 -14.74 6.71
CA GLU A 108 0.51 -15.34 7.43
C GLU A 108 1.79 -15.27 6.57
N SER A 109 2.95 -15.49 7.17
CA SER A 109 4.24 -15.41 6.47
C SER A 109 4.36 -16.36 5.28
N ASN A 110 3.68 -17.54 5.34
CA ASN A 110 3.64 -18.50 4.23
C ASN A 110 2.93 -17.95 2.97
N HIS A 111 2.01 -17.00 3.10
CA HIS A 111 1.38 -16.32 1.96
C HIS A 111 2.34 -15.34 1.26
N LEU A 112 3.39 -14.91 1.97
CA LEU A 112 4.36 -13.92 1.51
C LEU A 112 5.75 -14.51 1.26
N GLU A 113 5.83 -15.81 0.99
CA GLU A 113 7.10 -16.48 0.69
C GLU A 113 7.86 -15.77 -0.45
N ASN A 114 9.16 -15.56 -0.24
CA ASN A 114 10.05 -14.88 -1.17
C ASN A 114 9.74 -13.39 -1.44
N VAL A 115 8.90 -12.75 -0.62
CA VAL A 115 8.73 -11.30 -0.67
C VAL A 115 10.00 -10.61 -0.15
N ARG A 116 10.60 -9.73 -0.97
CA ARG A 116 11.82 -8.98 -0.65
C ARG A 116 11.56 -7.51 -0.38
N ALA A 117 10.40 -7.03 -0.79
CA ALA A 117 10.01 -5.64 -0.63
C ALA A 117 8.51 -5.47 -0.40
N VAL A 118 8.13 -4.34 0.16
CA VAL A 118 6.74 -3.91 0.36
C VAL A 118 6.57 -2.52 -0.24
N TYR A 119 5.53 -2.34 -1.04
CA TYR A 119 5.12 -1.04 -1.52
C TYR A 119 3.83 -0.61 -0.81
N ASP A 120 3.96 0.23 0.21
CA ASP A 120 2.83 0.75 0.99
C ASP A 120 2.43 2.14 0.47
N ARG A 121 1.46 2.15 -0.42
CA ARG A 121 0.84 3.36 -0.93
C ARG A 121 -0.66 3.31 -0.70
N ALA A 122 -1.19 4.29 0.00
CA ALA A 122 -2.60 4.39 0.36
C ALA A 122 -3.10 3.30 1.34
N SER A 123 -2.22 2.50 1.94
CA SER A 123 -2.58 1.47 2.93
C SER A 123 -2.55 2.03 4.34
N LEU A 124 -1.40 2.46 4.84
CA LEU A 124 -1.27 3.01 6.19
C LEU A 124 -2.21 4.20 6.41
N ILE A 125 -2.30 5.12 5.46
CA ILE A 125 -3.16 6.31 5.52
C ILE A 125 -4.66 6.03 5.36
N ALA A 126 -5.03 4.81 4.96
CA ALA A 126 -6.43 4.36 4.92
C ALA A 126 -6.98 3.98 6.29
N LEU A 127 -6.10 3.74 7.25
CA LEU A 127 -6.39 3.20 8.57
C LEU A 127 -6.41 4.32 9.63
N ASN A 128 -7.31 4.21 10.60
CA ASN A 128 -7.29 5.08 11.77
C ASN A 128 -6.11 4.68 12.70
N GLU A 129 -5.82 5.51 13.70
CA GLU A 129 -4.66 5.37 14.58
C GLU A 129 -4.57 3.98 15.25
N ASP A 130 -5.67 3.46 15.80
CA ASP A 130 -5.71 2.15 16.46
C ASP A 130 -5.40 1.00 15.49
N LEU A 131 -5.90 1.09 14.26
CA LEU A 131 -5.67 0.08 13.24
C LEU A 131 -4.26 0.17 12.66
N ARG A 132 -3.66 1.36 12.57
CA ARG A 132 -2.29 1.53 12.08
C ARG A 132 -1.27 0.80 12.96
N GLN A 133 -1.42 0.87 14.29
CA GLN A 133 -0.55 0.13 15.22
C GLN A 133 -0.62 -1.38 14.98
N LYS A 134 -1.84 -1.91 14.82
CA LYS A 134 -2.06 -3.32 14.51
C LYS A 134 -1.49 -3.71 13.14
N TYR A 135 -1.70 -2.83 12.14
CA TYR A 135 -1.22 -3.02 10.79
C TYR A 135 0.30 -3.12 10.73
N VAL A 136 1.01 -2.15 11.32
CA VAL A 136 2.47 -2.15 11.31
C VAL A 136 3.04 -3.34 12.07
N LYS A 137 2.45 -3.67 13.23
CA LYS A 137 2.84 -4.87 13.97
C LYS A 137 2.66 -6.13 13.13
N HIS A 138 1.49 -6.33 12.55
CA HIS A 138 1.18 -7.49 11.75
C HIS A 138 2.06 -7.58 10.50
N LEU A 139 2.23 -6.46 9.78
CA LEU A 139 3.14 -6.38 8.63
C LEU A 139 4.57 -6.79 9.04
N SER A 140 5.06 -6.28 10.17
CA SER A 140 6.36 -6.67 10.70
C SER A 140 6.45 -8.17 11.02
N ASP A 141 5.38 -8.77 11.53
CA ASP A 141 5.39 -10.19 11.91
C ASP A 141 5.42 -11.12 10.67
N ILE A 142 4.80 -10.71 9.56
CA ILE A 142 4.61 -11.59 8.37
C ILE A 142 5.65 -11.41 7.26
N ILE A 143 6.41 -10.30 7.22
CA ILE A 143 7.48 -10.10 6.22
C ILE A 143 8.84 -10.59 6.74
N ASP A 144 9.69 -11.02 5.81
CA ASP A 144 11.05 -11.46 6.12
C ASP A 144 11.92 -10.34 6.70
N PHE A 145 12.97 -10.75 7.43
CA PHE A 145 14.09 -9.86 7.75
C PHE A 145 14.75 -9.42 6.44
N ASP A 146 15.31 -8.22 6.45
CA ASP A 146 15.90 -7.54 5.30
C ASP A 146 14.89 -7.05 4.24
N ALA A 147 13.58 -7.28 4.42
CA ALA A 147 12.57 -6.69 3.54
C ALA A 147 12.62 -5.16 3.61
N ARG A 148 12.56 -4.51 2.46
CA ARG A 148 12.51 -3.05 2.33
C ARG A 148 11.10 -2.59 2.07
N ILE A 149 10.68 -1.53 2.75
CA ILE A 149 9.35 -0.93 2.55
C ILE A 149 9.53 0.47 1.97
N LEU A 150 8.91 0.74 0.84
CA LEU A 150 8.68 2.10 0.36
C LEU A 150 7.30 2.53 0.86
N LEU A 151 7.29 3.40 1.87
CA LEU A 151 6.08 3.90 2.50
C LEU A 151 5.79 5.32 2.01
N LEU A 152 4.58 5.52 1.49
CA LEU A 152 4.08 6.84 1.10
C LEU A 152 3.03 7.30 2.11
N THR A 153 3.26 8.47 2.70
CA THR A 153 2.33 9.07 3.66
C THR A 153 1.82 10.43 3.21
N LEU A 154 0.76 10.84 3.86
CA LEU A 154 0.13 12.15 3.72
C LEU A 154 -0.10 12.70 5.13
N ASN A 155 0.32 13.94 5.38
CA ASN A 155 0.10 14.62 6.65
C ASN A 155 -0.59 15.96 6.43
N TYR A 156 -1.53 16.30 7.30
CA TYR A 156 -2.30 17.55 7.30
C TYR A 156 -2.94 17.75 8.67
N PRO A 157 -3.47 18.93 9.01
CA PRO A 157 -4.20 19.13 10.26
C PRO A 157 -5.45 18.24 10.31
N GLN A 158 -5.37 17.08 10.99
CA GLN A 158 -6.43 16.06 10.99
C GLN A 158 -7.79 16.58 11.47
N HIS A 159 -7.81 17.63 12.31
CA HIS A 159 -9.06 18.26 12.79
C HIS A 159 -9.81 19.04 11.69
N GLN A 160 -9.13 19.39 10.60
CA GLN A 160 -9.73 20.08 9.44
C GLN A 160 -10.38 19.12 8.45
N ARG A 161 -10.07 17.82 8.54
CA ARG A 161 -10.65 16.78 7.68
C ARG A 161 -10.68 15.42 8.39
N SER A 162 -11.84 14.78 8.41
CA SER A 162 -12.05 13.51 9.16
C SER A 162 -11.33 12.27 8.60
N GLY A 163 -10.87 12.31 7.34
CA GLY A 163 -10.32 11.13 6.67
C GLY A 163 -11.38 10.11 6.22
N PRO A 164 -11.01 8.98 5.58
CA PRO A 164 -9.73 8.76 4.95
C PRO A 164 -9.50 9.61 3.69
N PRO A 165 -8.24 9.79 3.24
CA PRO A 165 -7.02 9.38 3.90
C PRO A 165 -6.87 10.08 5.25
N PHE A 166 -6.25 9.40 6.23
CA PHE A 166 -5.92 9.98 7.54
C PHE A 166 -4.52 10.58 7.50
N ALA A 167 -4.32 11.65 8.28
CA ALA A 167 -3.00 12.24 8.44
C ALA A 167 -2.05 11.27 9.16
N VAL A 168 -0.83 11.14 8.64
CA VAL A 168 0.26 10.36 9.23
C VAL A 168 1.52 11.21 9.18
N SER A 169 1.90 11.78 10.33
CA SER A 169 3.08 12.64 10.44
C SER A 169 4.37 11.82 10.50
N LYS A 170 5.51 12.47 10.21
CA LYS A 170 6.84 11.87 10.41
C LYS A 170 7.04 11.34 11.82
N LYS A 171 6.56 12.08 12.84
CA LYS A 171 6.64 11.65 14.24
C LYS A 171 5.87 10.35 14.47
N GLU A 172 4.72 10.21 13.85
CA GLU A 172 3.91 8.97 13.94
C GLU A 172 4.60 7.81 13.22
N VAL A 173 5.18 8.04 12.02
CA VAL A 173 5.98 7.03 11.32
C VAL A 173 7.12 6.54 12.23
N ASP A 174 7.85 7.45 12.84
CA ASP A 174 8.92 7.11 13.80
C ASP A 174 8.39 6.25 14.96
N GLN A 175 7.26 6.63 15.55
CA GLN A 175 6.65 5.88 16.66
C GLN A 175 6.15 4.49 16.26
N LEU A 176 5.56 4.36 15.08
CA LEU A 176 4.98 3.10 14.59
C LEU A 176 6.05 2.07 14.19
N PHE A 177 7.17 2.53 13.63
CA PHE A 177 8.20 1.64 13.07
C PHE A 177 9.45 1.52 13.95
N ASN A 178 9.58 2.37 14.99
CA ASN A 178 10.72 2.36 15.89
C ASN A 178 10.95 0.98 16.55
N GLY A 179 12.21 0.56 16.61
CA GLY A 179 12.65 -0.70 17.20
C GLY A 179 12.53 -1.92 16.27
N SER A 180 11.70 -1.84 15.22
CA SER A 180 11.56 -2.95 14.24
C SER A 180 12.15 -2.60 12.88
N PHE A 181 12.28 -1.31 12.58
CA PHE A 181 12.79 -0.83 11.29
C PHE A 181 13.73 0.36 11.48
N ASP A 182 14.79 0.39 10.69
CA ASP A 182 15.50 1.63 10.37
C ASP A 182 14.72 2.34 9.27
N PHE A 183 14.64 3.68 9.31
CA PHE A 183 13.96 4.42 8.27
C PHE A 183 14.73 5.66 7.81
N GLN A 184 14.62 5.95 6.54
CA GLN A 184 15.15 7.14 5.87
C GLN A 184 14.03 7.89 5.17
N GLU A 185 13.90 9.19 5.43
CA GLU A 185 13.03 10.05 4.62
C GLU A 185 13.73 10.35 3.29
N LEU A 186 13.07 9.96 2.18
CA LEU A 186 13.57 10.18 0.82
C LEU A 186 12.99 11.45 0.18
N TYR A 187 11.83 11.88 0.65
CA TYR A 187 11.08 12.99 0.09
C TYR A 187 10.08 13.51 1.13
N CYS A 188 9.95 14.82 1.21
CA CYS A 188 8.89 15.49 1.97
C CYS A 188 8.68 16.88 1.40
N ILE A 189 7.43 17.21 1.03
CA ILE A 189 7.03 18.57 0.61
C ILE A 189 5.61 18.87 1.08
N ASP A 190 5.33 20.14 1.29
CA ASP A 190 3.96 20.65 1.29
C ASP A 190 3.49 20.79 -0.17
N ASP A 191 2.45 20.03 -0.53
CA ASP A 191 1.91 19.93 -1.88
C ASP A 191 0.45 20.40 -1.95
N ILE A 192 0.03 21.26 -1.00
CA ILE A 192 -1.36 21.76 -0.91
C ILE A 192 -1.82 22.40 -2.23
N GLU A 193 -0.93 23.05 -2.97
CA GLU A 193 -1.24 23.68 -4.24
C GLU A 193 -1.74 22.69 -5.31
N ASN A 194 -1.33 21.42 -5.22
CA ASN A 194 -1.74 20.36 -6.13
C ASN A 194 -2.83 19.43 -5.54
N GLU A 195 -3.43 19.84 -4.42
CA GLU A 195 -4.46 19.05 -3.73
C GLU A 195 -5.80 19.83 -3.64
N PRO A 196 -6.53 20.01 -4.76
CA PRO A 196 -7.74 20.83 -4.80
C PRO A 196 -8.84 20.35 -3.84
N MET A 197 -8.90 19.05 -3.55
CA MET A 197 -9.85 18.49 -2.59
C MET A 197 -9.58 19.04 -1.18
N PHE A 198 -8.32 19.16 -0.78
CA PHE A 198 -7.94 19.69 0.53
C PHE A 198 -8.06 21.22 0.58
N GLN A 199 -7.67 21.91 -0.51
CA GLN A 199 -7.85 23.38 -0.63
C GLN A 199 -9.31 23.77 -0.47
N ASN A 200 -10.23 23.08 -1.15
CA ASN A 200 -11.67 23.34 -1.09
C ASN A 200 -12.26 23.15 0.32
N LEU A 201 -11.60 22.38 1.17
CA LEU A 201 -11.97 22.20 2.58
C LEU A 201 -11.27 23.18 3.51
N GLY A 202 -10.40 24.06 3.00
CA GLY A 202 -9.66 25.03 3.79
C GLY A 202 -8.56 24.39 4.66
N VAL A 203 -7.98 23.29 4.20
CA VAL A 203 -6.85 22.64 4.89
C VAL A 203 -5.59 23.49 4.70
N ASP A 204 -4.87 23.75 5.80
CA ASP A 204 -3.76 24.72 5.82
C ASP A 204 -2.53 24.23 5.04
N PHE A 205 -2.23 22.93 5.09
CA PHE A 205 -1.13 22.30 4.36
C PHE A 205 -1.44 20.82 4.08
N VAL A 206 -0.78 20.26 3.07
CA VAL A 206 -0.78 18.82 2.78
C VAL A 206 0.65 18.38 2.50
N GLU A 207 1.29 17.84 3.51
CA GLU A 207 2.63 17.29 3.40
C GLU A 207 2.58 15.87 2.83
N LYS A 208 3.27 15.65 1.72
CA LYS A 208 3.48 14.32 1.13
C LYS A 208 4.89 13.88 1.42
N ALA A 209 5.03 12.69 1.99
CA ALA A 209 6.33 12.14 2.33
C ALA A 209 6.51 10.71 1.80
N VAL A 210 7.76 10.35 1.53
CA VAL A 210 8.20 9.01 1.12
C VAL A 210 9.32 8.58 2.04
N TYR A 211 9.17 7.41 2.61
CA TYR A 211 10.14 6.78 3.50
C TYR A 211 10.61 5.46 2.92
N LEU A 212 11.90 5.19 3.05
CA LEU A 212 12.47 3.86 2.89
C LEU A 212 12.69 3.30 4.28
N LEU A 213 12.05 2.16 4.57
CA LEU A 213 12.25 1.44 5.81
C LEU A 213 12.92 0.10 5.52
N GLN A 214 13.77 -0.34 6.42
CA GLN A 214 14.39 -1.64 6.36
C GLN A 214 14.19 -2.35 7.70
N LYS A 215 13.61 -3.57 7.66
CA LYS A 215 13.41 -4.37 8.86
C LYS A 215 14.77 -4.78 9.42
N VAL A 216 14.96 -4.54 10.72
CA VAL A 216 16.19 -4.88 11.42
C VAL A 216 16.04 -6.16 12.21
N ARG A 217 17.13 -6.92 12.34
CA ARG A 217 17.18 -8.08 13.25
C ARG A 217 17.28 -7.55 14.68
N MET A 218 16.32 -7.92 15.50
CA MET A 218 16.40 -7.74 16.94
C MET A 218 17.31 -8.80 17.56
#